data_7be7c82ffea6192ecc29bf8f58f98e26
#
_entry.id   7be7c82ffea6192ecc29bf8f58f98e26
#
_cell.length_a   1.000
_cell.length_b   1.000
_cell.length_c   1.000
_cell.angle_alpha   90.00
_cell.angle_beta   90.00
_cell.angle_gamma   90.00
#
_symmetry.space_group_name_H-M   'P 1'
#
loop_
_entity.id
_entity.type
_entity.pdbx_description
1 polymer ?
#
loop_
_entity_poly.entity_id
_entity_poly.type
_entity_poly.pdbx_seq_one_letter_code
_entity_poly.pdbx_strand_id
1 'polypeptide(L)'
;MTILDTISQHKIVGIVRLDDLSIAVDLARALVAGGVRVIEFTLTNPDAVAAVEAVRHALGDEALIGAGSVISVEQVRACASAGAQFIVSPVTKADVIQACVERDLLTMPGALTPSEVQLAWELGAGIIKVFPANMMAPRYIKDLLAPMPHLRLMPTGGVTVNNAKQYLDYGAFSLGVGSSLIDPVLVKNRDWAKMTEIAREFSA
;
A
#
# COMPACT_ATOMS: atom_id res chain seq x y z
N MET A 1 5.38 -12.83 -13.56
CA MET A 1 5.18 -12.66 -12.10
C MET A 1 3.89 -11.87 -11.93
N THR A 2 2.95 -12.34 -11.12
CA THR A 2 1.70 -11.59 -10.86
C THR A 2 1.95 -10.43 -9.89
N ILE A 3 1.01 -9.48 -9.80
CA ILE A 3 1.08 -8.39 -8.81
C ILE A 3 1.14 -8.95 -7.38
N LEU A 4 0.38 -10.00 -7.08
CA LEU A 4 0.42 -10.69 -5.78
C LEU A 4 1.77 -11.32 -5.49
N ASP A 5 2.42 -11.94 -6.49
CA ASP A 5 3.76 -12.52 -6.33
C ASP A 5 4.78 -11.43 -5.99
N THR A 6 4.73 -10.30 -6.69
CA THR A 6 5.62 -9.16 -6.43
C THR A 6 5.42 -8.61 -5.01
N ILE A 7 4.18 -8.41 -4.57
CA ILE A 7 3.89 -7.95 -3.21
C ILE A 7 4.32 -8.99 -2.17
N SER A 8 4.10 -10.28 -2.44
CA SER A 8 4.54 -11.37 -1.57
C SER A 8 6.06 -11.43 -1.42
N GLN A 9 6.80 -11.12 -2.47
CA GLN A 9 8.27 -11.11 -2.46
C GLN A 9 8.82 -9.91 -1.71
N HIS A 10 8.31 -8.70 -2.01
CA HIS A 10 8.85 -7.45 -1.45
C HIS A 10 8.27 -7.06 -0.09
N LYS A 11 7.14 -7.61 0.30
CA LYS A 11 6.47 -7.41 1.61
C LYS A 11 6.04 -5.97 1.92
N ILE A 12 6.77 -4.96 1.51
CA ILE A 12 6.54 -3.55 1.88
C ILE A 12 5.74 -2.82 0.80
N VAL A 13 4.65 -2.20 1.21
CA VAL A 13 3.88 -1.23 0.41
C VAL A 13 4.14 0.15 0.99
N GLY A 14 4.90 0.97 0.28
CA GLY A 14 5.21 2.35 0.67
C GLY A 14 4.02 3.27 0.41
N ILE A 15 3.59 3.99 1.45
CA ILE A 15 2.40 4.87 1.40
C ILE A 15 2.85 6.32 1.31
N VAL A 16 2.75 6.91 0.11
CA VAL A 16 3.07 8.32 -0.13
C VAL A 16 1.87 9.20 0.20
N ARG A 17 1.98 9.93 1.31
CA ARG A 17 0.99 10.93 1.74
C ARG A 17 1.72 12.24 2.01
N LEU A 18 1.81 13.08 1.01
CA LEU A 18 2.55 14.34 1.01
C LEU A 18 1.69 15.46 0.42
N ASP A 19 1.94 16.68 0.82
CA ASP A 19 1.27 17.87 0.28
C ASP A 19 1.84 18.28 -1.08
N ASP A 20 3.11 18.01 -1.34
CA ASP A 20 3.78 18.26 -2.63
C ASP A 20 4.16 16.93 -3.29
N LEU A 21 3.60 16.66 -4.46
CA LEU A 21 3.89 15.47 -5.28
C LEU A 21 4.71 15.80 -6.54
N SER A 22 5.20 17.03 -6.70
CA SER A 22 6.10 17.39 -7.81
C SER A 22 7.39 16.56 -7.82
N ILE A 23 7.74 15.99 -6.67
CA ILE A 23 8.94 15.14 -6.45
C ILE A 23 8.65 13.63 -6.52
N ALA A 24 7.45 13.23 -6.92
CA ALA A 24 6.99 11.84 -6.84
C ALA A 24 7.93 10.85 -7.54
N VAL A 25 8.48 11.22 -8.70
CA VAL A 25 9.39 10.36 -9.47
C VAL A 25 10.73 10.18 -8.74
N ASP A 26 11.32 11.25 -8.20
CA ASP A 26 12.59 11.17 -7.48
C ASP A 26 12.43 10.38 -6.19
N LEU A 27 11.35 10.61 -5.45
CA LEU A 27 11.02 9.82 -4.26
C LEU A 27 10.86 8.34 -4.59
N ALA A 28 10.09 8.00 -5.63
CA ALA A 28 9.87 6.62 -6.03
C ALA A 28 11.20 5.93 -6.43
N ARG A 29 12.09 6.62 -7.15
CA ARG A 29 13.44 6.12 -7.45
C ARG A 29 14.26 5.83 -6.20
N ALA A 30 14.20 6.73 -5.20
CA ALA A 30 14.92 6.53 -3.93
C ALA A 30 14.39 5.30 -3.18
N LEU A 31 13.05 5.11 -3.14
CA LEU A 31 12.42 3.95 -2.52
C LEU A 31 12.82 2.65 -3.23
N VAL A 32 12.77 2.62 -4.57
CA VAL A 32 13.15 1.46 -5.39
C VAL A 32 14.64 1.12 -5.20
N ALA A 33 15.53 2.12 -5.16
CA ALA A 33 16.95 1.92 -4.90
C ALA A 33 17.22 1.32 -3.50
N GLY A 34 16.30 1.53 -2.55
CA GLY A 34 16.31 0.91 -1.21
C GLY A 34 15.58 -0.44 -1.13
N GLY A 35 15.00 -0.94 -2.25
CA GLY A 35 14.31 -2.24 -2.30
C GLY A 35 12.79 -2.17 -2.12
N VAL A 36 12.19 -1.01 -1.84
CA VAL A 36 10.73 -0.84 -1.75
C VAL A 36 10.18 -0.63 -3.16
N ARG A 37 9.56 -1.66 -3.73
CA ARG A 37 9.10 -1.70 -5.13
C ARG A 37 7.57 -1.67 -5.28
N VAL A 38 6.83 -1.54 -4.21
CA VAL A 38 5.36 -1.38 -4.26
C VAL A 38 5.02 -0.06 -3.58
N ILE A 39 4.44 0.88 -4.33
CA ILE A 39 4.27 2.27 -3.89
C ILE A 39 2.85 2.73 -4.21
N GLU A 40 2.13 3.26 -3.20
CA GLU A 40 0.84 3.91 -3.39
C GLU A 40 0.92 5.42 -3.18
N PHE A 41 0.26 6.18 -4.04
CA PHE A 41 0.03 7.62 -3.86
C PHE A 41 -1.39 7.87 -3.37
N THR A 42 -1.54 8.57 -2.24
CA THR A 42 -2.85 8.72 -1.61
C THR A 42 -3.63 9.90 -2.19
N LEU A 43 -4.91 9.66 -2.55
CA LEU A 43 -5.84 10.67 -3.10
C LEU A 43 -6.29 11.72 -2.07
N THR A 44 -5.61 11.81 -0.94
CA THR A 44 -5.71 12.97 -0.04
C THR A 44 -5.06 14.22 -0.63
N ASN A 45 -4.19 14.04 -1.63
CA ASN A 45 -3.63 15.10 -2.48
C ASN A 45 -4.32 15.06 -3.85
N PRO A 46 -4.81 16.17 -4.38
CA PRO A 46 -5.49 16.23 -5.68
C PRO A 46 -4.58 15.84 -6.86
N ASP A 47 -3.27 16.01 -6.74
CA ASP A 47 -2.29 15.68 -7.79
C ASP A 47 -1.88 14.21 -7.79
N ALA A 48 -2.45 13.38 -6.88
CA ALA A 48 -2.03 11.98 -6.74
C ALA A 48 -2.25 11.14 -8.01
N VAL A 49 -3.32 11.40 -8.77
CA VAL A 49 -3.58 10.68 -10.04
C VAL A 49 -2.50 11.02 -11.07
N ALA A 50 -2.11 12.28 -11.19
CA ALA A 50 -1.04 12.71 -12.08
C ALA A 50 0.34 12.15 -11.63
N ALA A 51 0.57 12.06 -10.32
CA ALA A 51 1.77 11.45 -9.76
C ALA A 51 1.84 9.94 -10.10
N VAL A 52 0.73 9.21 -10.00
CA VAL A 52 0.66 7.79 -10.43
C VAL A 52 1.07 7.67 -11.90
N GLU A 53 0.49 8.47 -12.79
CA GLU A 53 0.80 8.44 -14.23
C GLU A 53 2.29 8.73 -14.50
N ALA A 54 2.82 9.81 -13.90
CA ALA A 54 4.20 10.23 -14.07
C ALA A 54 5.20 9.15 -13.58
N VAL A 55 4.94 8.56 -12.42
CA VAL A 55 5.82 7.52 -11.85
C VAL A 55 5.72 6.22 -12.63
N ARG A 56 4.51 5.82 -13.07
CA ARG A 56 4.32 4.67 -13.98
C ARG A 56 5.12 4.83 -15.27
N HIS A 57 5.05 6.01 -15.89
CA HIS A 57 5.82 6.29 -17.11
C HIS A 57 7.33 6.26 -16.85
N ALA A 58 7.78 6.81 -15.72
CA ALA A 58 9.21 6.97 -15.42
C ALA A 58 9.90 5.68 -14.96
N LEU A 59 9.19 4.77 -14.26
CA LEU A 59 9.75 3.55 -13.68
C LEU A 59 9.34 2.27 -14.41
N GLY A 60 8.29 2.29 -15.22
CA GLY A 60 7.83 1.11 -15.96
C GLY A 60 7.64 -0.09 -15.04
N ASP A 61 8.38 -1.17 -15.30
CA ASP A 61 8.29 -2.44 -14.55
C ASP A 61 9.25 -2.54 -13.36
N GLU A 62 9.99 -1.47 -13.06
CA GLU A 62 10.90 -1.44 -11.90
C GLU A 62 10.13 -1.43 -10.57
N ALA A 63 8.88 -0.93 -10.57
CA ALA A 63 8.02 -0.89 -9.40
C ALA A 63 6.54 -1.08 -9.75
N LEU A 64 5.76 -1.61 -8.80
CA LEU A 64 4.30 -1.59 -8.82
C LEU A 64 3.80 -0.28 -8.25
N ILE A 65 3.03 0.46 -9.04
CA ILE A 65 2.47 1.75 -8.64
C ILE A 65 0.96 1.65 -8.52
N GLY A 66 0.44 2.11 -7.41
CA GLY A 66 -0.99 2.12 -7.11
C GLY A 66 -1.46 3.43 -6.52
N ALA A 67 -2.76 3.49 -6.25
CA ALA A 67 -3.42 4.62 -5.63
C ALA A 67 -4.04 4.23 -4.29
N GLY A 68 -3.88 5.10 -3.29
CA GLY A 68 -4.44 4.93 -1.96
C GLY A 68 -5.50 5.95 -1.60
N SER A 69 -6.23 5.70 -0.52
CA SER A 69 -7.34 6.53 -0.04
C SER A 69 -8.49 6.66 -1.06
N VAL A 70 -8.65 5.67 -1.93
CA VAL A 70 -9.72 5.62 -2.95
C VAL A 70 -11.04 5.21 -2.27
N ILE A 71 -12.09 6.02 -2.44
CA ILE A 71 -13.39 5.83 -1.78
C ILE A 71 -14.60 5.93 -2.71
N SER A 72 -14.38 6.12 -4.02
CA SER A 72 -15.47 6.15 -5.00
C SER A 72 -15.10 5.45 -6.31
N VAL A 73 -16.10 5.06 -7.07
CA VAL A 73 -15.95 4.42 -8.39
C VAL A 73 -15.30 5.37 -9.41
N GLU A 74 -15.57 6.67 -9.33
CA GLU A 74 -14.96 7.69 -10.18
C GLU A 74 -13.46 7.76 -9.94
N GLN A 75 -13.03 7.69 -8.67
CA GLN A 75 -11.62 7.65 -8.31
C GLN A 75 -10.94 6.38 -8.83
N VAL A 76 -11.61 5.21 -8.74
CA VAL A 76 -11.09 3.95 -9.33
C VAL A 76 -10.84 4.13 -10.82
N ARG A 77 -11.81 4.70 -11.57
CA ARG A 77 -11.68 4.95 -13.01
C ARG A 77 -10.52 5.89 -13.35
N ALA A 78 -10.39 6.98 -12.61
CA ALA A 78 -9.31 7.95 -12.81
C ALA A 78 -7.93 7.30 -12.58
N CYS A 79 -7.78 6.54 -11.47
CA CYS A 79 -6.54 5.84 -11.15
C CYS A 79 -6.20 4.76 -12.18
N ALA A 80 -7.20 3.99 -12.64
CA ALA A 80 -7.03 2.99 -13.69
C ALA A 80 -6.52 3.63 -15.00
N SER A 81 -7.11 4.76 -15.41
CA SER A 81 -6.69 5.50 -16.61
C SER A 81 -5.27 6.06 -16.49
N ALA A 82 -4.82 6.41 -15.29
CA ALA A 82 -3.45 6.82 -14.99
C ALA A 82 -2.45 5.65 -14.90
N GLY A 83 -2.91 4.40 -15.10
CA GLY A 83 -2.07 3.22 -15.10
C GLY A 83 -1.79 2.63 -13.71
N ALA A 84 -2.60 2.97 -12.70
CA ALA A 84 -2.52 2.30 -11.40
C ALA A 84 -2.70 0.78 -11.56
N GLN A 85 -1.86 0.00 -10.89
CA GLN A 85 -1.87 -1.47 -10.96
C GLN A 85 -2.61 -2.09 -9.77
N PHE A 86 -2.81 -1.33 -8.70
CA PHE A 86 -3.59 -1.72 -7.53
C PHE A 86 -4.25 -0.51 -6.88
N ILE A 87 -5.31 -0.78 -6.15
CA ILE A 87 -6.11 0.25 -5.46
C ILE A 87 -6.20 -0.07 -3.97
N VAL A 88 -5.88 0.90 -3.13
CA VAL A 88 -6.01 0.80 -1.67
C VAL A 88 -7.10 1.76 -1.20
N SER A 89 -8.01 1.25 -0.37
CA SER A 89 -9.07 2.03 0.26
C SER A 89 -8.89 2.05 1.79
N PRO A 90 -9.31 3.09 2.50
CA PRO A 90 -9.34 3.07 3.96
C PRO A 90 -10.52 2.28 4.53
N VAL A 91 -11.49 1.90 3.69
CA VAL A 91 -12.75 1.28 4.09
C VAL A 91 -13.14 0.15 3.12
N THR A 92 -14.02 -0.75 3.57
CA THR A 92 -14.66 -1.76 2.73
C THR A 92 -15.93 -1.16 2.12
N LYS A 93 -15.91 -0.94 0.79
CA LYS A 93 -17.07 -0.49 0.00
C LYS A 93 -17.27 -1.42 -1.19
N ALA A 94 -18.45 -2.02 -1.28
CA ALA A 94 -18.76 -3.02 -2.30
C ALA A 94 -18.65 -2.47 -3.73
N ASP A 95 -19.14 -1.25 -3.98
CA ASP A 95 -19.08 -0.59 -5.27
C ASP A 95 -17.64 -0.29 -5.74
N VAL A 96 -16.77 0.12 -4.80
CA VAL A 96 -15.35 0.38 -5.08
C VAL A 96 -14.61 -0.93 -5.39
N ILE A 97 -14.84 -1.98 -4.58
CA ILE A 97 -14.23 -3.30 -4.78
C ILE A 97 -14.66 -3.87 -6.13
N GLN A 98 -15.97 -3.85 -6.42
CA GLN A 98 -16.51 -4.33 -7.69
C GLN A 98 -15.93 -3.57 -8.90
N ALA A 99 -15.82 -2.25 -8.80
CA ALA A 99 -15.22 -1.43 -9.87
C ALA A 99 -13.74 -1.76 -10.15
N CYS A 100 -13.00 -2.22 -9.13
CA CYS A 100 -11.63 -2.71 -9.28
C CYS A 100 -11.62 -4.09 -9.95
N VAL A 101 -12.44 -5.03 -9.45
CA VAL A 101 -12.53 -6.40 -9.99
C VAL A 101 -12.90 -6.39 -11.48
N GLU A 102 -13.88 -5.58 -11.89
CA GLU A 102 -14.28 -5.42 -13.30
C GLU A 102 -13.17 -4.89 -14.22
N ARG A 103 -12.08 -4.36 -13.65
CA ARG A 103 -10.92 -3.81 -14.36
C ARG A 103 -9.64 -4.60 -14.17
N ASP A 104 -9.74 -5.80 -13.59
CA ASP A 104 -8.59 -6.63 -13.25
C ASP A 104 -7.54 -5.91 -12.38
N LEU A 105 -7.98 -4.92 -11.56
CA LEU A 105 -7.13 -4.22 -10.61
C LEU A 105 -7.09 -4.96 -9.28
N LEU A 106 -5.90 -5.21 -8.77
CA LEU A 106 -5.75 -5.72 -7.41
C LEU A 106 -6.34 -4.70 -6.42
N THR A 107 -7.30 -5.12 -5.60
CA THR A 107 -7.93 -4.24 -4.61
C THR A 107 -7.55 -4.62 -3.18
N MET A 108 -7.26 -3.60 -2.37
CA MET A 108 -6.83 -3.70 -0.96
C MET A 108 -7.73 -2.82 -0.07
N PRO A 109 -9.00 -3.23 0.15
CA PRO A 109 -9.93 -2.48 1.00
C PRO A 109 -9.51 -2.52 2.47
N GLY A 110 -9.81 -1.43 3.18
CA GLY A 110 -9.59 -1.29 4.61
C GLY A 110 -10.68 -1.95 5.44
N ALA A 111 -10.27 -2.69 6.46
CA ALA A 111 -11.13 -3.33 7.43
C ALA A 111 -10.41 -3.40 8.78
N LEU A 112 -11.16 -3.48 9.88
CA LEU A 112 -10.58 -3.63 11.21
C LEU A 112 -11.14 -4.86 11.94
N THR A 113 -12.43 -5.11 11.86
CA THR A 113 -13.09 -6.21 12.56
C THR A 113 -13.09 -7.50 11.73
N PRO A 114 -13.20 -8.70 12.36
CA PRO A 114 -13.29 -9.97 11.64
C PRO A 114 -14.39 -10.00 10.58
N SER A 115 -15.56 -9.41 10.89
CA SER A 115 -16.70 -9.36 9.95
C SER A 115 -16.42 -8.48 8.73
N GLU A 116 -15.77 -7.31 8.92
CA GLU A 116 -15.37 -6.47 7.80
C GLU A 116 -14.28 -7.13 6.94
N VAL A 117 -13.32 -7.80 7.58
CA VAL A 117 -12.25 -8.54 6.90
C VAL A 117 -12.84 -9.65 6.02
N GLN A 118 -13.76 -10.46 6.56
CA GLN A 118 -14.41 -11.53 5.82
C GLN A 118 -15.28 -10.97 4.67
N LEU A 119 -16.05 -9.90 4.94
CA LEU A 119 -16.85 -9.24 3.91
C LEU A 119 -15.98 -8.71 2.76
N ALA A 120 -14.87 -8.06 3.08
CA ALA A 120 -13.94 -7.56 2.05
C ALA A 120 -13.41 -8.70 1.17
N TRP A 121 -13.07 -9.83 1.77
CA TRP A 121 -12.61 -11.02 1.04
C TRP A 121 -13.69 -11.58 0.11
N GLU A 122 -14.93 -11.75 0.61
CA GLU A 122 -16.07 -12.26 -0.17
C GLU A 122 -16.43 -11.35 -1.36
N LEU A 123 -16.22 -10.04 -1.21
CA LEU A 123 -16.40 -9.06 -2.29
C LEU A 123 -15.29 -9.11 -3.36
N GLY A 124 -14.22 -9.89 -3.17
CA GLY A 124 -13.14 -10.06 -4.15
C GLY A 124 -11.85 -9.31 -3.84
N ALA A 125 -11.63 -8.90 -2.58
CA ALA A 125 -10.36 -8.29 -2.19
C ALA A 125 -9.19 -9.25 -2.42
N GLY A 126 -8.13 -8.78 -3.08
CA GLY A 126 -6.93 -9.57 -3.26
C GLY A 126 -6.04 -9.61 -2.02
N ILE A 127 -5.98 -8.49 -1.29
CA ILE A 127 -5.34 -8.30 0.02
C ILE A 127 -6.28 -7.44 0.85
N ILE A 128 -6.31 -7.62 2.17
CA ILE A 128 -7.13 -6.80 3.06
C ILE A 128 -6.22 -5.93 3.92
N LYS A 129 -6.37 -4.63 3.81
CA LYS A 129 -5.69 -3.65 4.64
C LYS A 129 -6.31 -3.64 6.02
N VAL A 130 -5.58 -4.13 7.03
CA VAL A 130 -6.00 -4.02 8.44
C VAL A 130 -5.65 -2.61 8.93
N PHE A 131 -6.67 -1.75 9.11
CA PHE A 131 -6.47 -0.32 9.39
C PHE A 131 -7.54 0.24 10.33
N PRO A 132 -7.14 1.05 11.32
CA PRO A 132 -5.77 1.42 11.69
C PRO A 132 -5.10 0.36 12.61
N ALA A 133 -3.97 -0.22 12.17
CA ALA A 133 -3.33 -1.33 12.88
C ALA A 133 -2.68 -0.92 14.23
N ASN A 134 -2.34 0.35 14.42
CA ASN A 134 -1.80 0.86 15.68
C ASN A 134 -2.79 0.83 16.85
N MET A 135 -4.08 0.62 16.58
CA MET A 135 -5.09 0.44 17.62
C MET A 135 -5.07 -0.99 18.20
N MET A 136 -4.39 -1.92 17.54
CA MET A 136 -4.30 -3.32 17.91
C MET A 136 -2.84 -3.74 18.09
N ALA A 137 -2.58 -4.72 18.96
CA ALA A 137 -1.26 -5.34 19.03
C ALA A 137 -0.97 -6.14 17.75
N PRO A 138 0.30 -6.29 17.33
CA PRO A 138 0.64 -7.08 16.13
C PRO A 138 0.08 -8.51 16.13
N ARG A 139 -0.10 -9.13 17.31
CA ARG A 139 -0.73 -10.45 17.49
C ARG A 139 -2.14 -10.53 16.88
N TYR A 140 -2.85 -9.42 16.74
CA TYR A 140 -4.18 -9.39 16.14
C TYR A 140 -4.22 -10.02 14.74
N ILE A 141 -3.15 -9.87 13.96
CA ILE A 141 -3.02 -10.53 12.65
C ILE A 141 -3.11 -12.06 12.79
N LYS A 142 -2.38 -12.62 13.76
CA LYS A 142 -2.41 -14.06 14.05
C LYS A 142 -3.80 -14.51 14.51
N ASP A 143 -4.46 -13.71 15.34
CA ASP A 143 -5.77 -14.04 15.89
C ASP A 143 -6.86 -14.00 14.78
N LEU A 144 -6.76 -13.12 13.77
CA LEU A 144 -7.60 -13.14 12.58
C LEU A 144 -7.33 -14.35 11.67
N LEU A 145 -6.06 -14.69 11.47
CA LEU A 145 -5.67 -15.79 10.59
C LEU A 145 -5.97 -17.19 11.17
N ALA A 146 -6.07 -17.32 12.50
CA ALA A 146 -6.35 -18.61 13.13
C ALA A 146 -7.64 -19.27 12.61
N PRO A 147 -8.81 -18.58 12.59
CA PRO A 147 -10.04 -19.12 12.00
C PRO A 147 -10.12 -18.94 10.48
N MET A 148 -9.35 -18.04 9.87
CA MET A 148 -9.42 -17.64 8.47
C MET A 148 -8.04 -17.66 7.79
N PRO A 149 -7.37 -18.82 7.68
CA PRO A 149 -5.98 -18.94 7.22
C PRO A 149 -5.78 -18.62 5.73
N HIS A 150 -6.85 -18.50 4.97
CA HIS A 150 -6.85 -18.16 3.54
C HIS A 150 -6.68 -16.67 3.25
N LEU A 151 -6.81 -15.81 4.27
CA LEU A 151 -6.76 -14.36 4.11
C LEU A 151 -5.33 -13.86 3.86
N ARG A 152 -5.23 -12.82 3.06
CA ARG A 152 -4.00 -12.04 2.88
C ARG A 152 -4.18 -10.69 3.56
N LEU A 153 -3.49 -10.48 4.67
CA LEU A 153 -3.65 -9.31 5.53
C LEU A 153 -2.44 -8.37 5.41
N MET A 154 -2.71 -7.07 5.31
CA MET A 154 -1.72 -6.00 5.26
C MET A 154 -1.99 -5.00 6.39
N PRO A 155 -1.38 -5.19 7.58
CA PRO A 155 -1.45 -4.19 8.64
C PRO A 155 -0.89 -2.86 8.17
N THR A 156 -1.62 -1.78 8.46
CA THR A 156 -1.30 -0.42 8.04
C THR A 156 -1.60 0.56 9.17
N GLY A 157 -0.66 1.47 9.42
CA GLY A 157 -0.72 2.42 10.54
C GLY A 157 0.13 1.96 11.72
N GLY A 158 1.15 2.76 12.06
CA GLY A 158 2.07 2.49 13.15
C GLY A 158 3.09 1.37 12.88
N VAL A 159 3.22 0.91 11.64
CA VAL A 159 4.28 -0.02 11.24
C VAL A 159 5.61 0.72 11.18
N THR A 160 6.63 0.16 11.83
CA THR A 160 7.99 0.70 11.92
C THR A 160 8.99 -0.44 11.69
N VAL A 161 10.26 -0.13 11.47
CA VAL A 161 11.34 -1.13 11.39
C VAL A 161 11.34 -2.06 12.61
N ASN A 162 11.09 -1.50 13.80
CA ASN A 162 11.14 -2.26 15.06
C ASN A 162 10.01 -3.31 15.22
N ASN A 163 8.85 -3.12 14.58
CA ASN A 163 7.70 -4.02 14.71
C ASN A 163 7.35 -4.77 13.40
N ALA A 164 7.97 -4.40 12.28
CA ALA A 164 7.70 -4.98 10.98
C ALA A 164 7.88 -6.51 10.99
N LYS A 165 9.01 -6.98 11.51
CA LYS A 165 9.28 -8.42 11.64
C LYS A 165 8.21 -9.14 12.46
N GLN A 166 7.72 -8.54 13.54
CA GLN A 166 6.70 -9.17 14.39
C GLN A 166 5.36 -9.33 13.65
N TYR A 167 4.95 -8.35 12.84
CA TYR A 167 3.77 -8.50 11.99
C TYR A 167 3.93 -9.63 10.97
N LEU A 168 5.10 -9.74 10.33
CA LEU A 168 5.40 -10.82 9.38
C LEU A 168 5.43 -12.20 10.07
N ASP A 169 6.04 -12.31 11.24
CA ASP A 169 6.07 -13.55 12.05
C ASP A 169 4.66 -13.99 12.47
N TYR A 170 3.73 -13.06 12.62
CA TYR A 170 2.31 -13.35 12.89
C TYR A 170 1.48 -13.62 11.62
N GLY A 171 2.11 -13.69 10.46
CA GLY A 171 1.48 -14.11 9.23
C GLY A 171 0.96 -12.97 8.35
N ALA A 172 1.34 -11.71 8.60
CA ALA A 172 1.01 -10.63 7.67
C ALA A 172 1.55 -10.95 6.27
N PHE A 173 0.71 -10.81 5.25
CA PHE A 173 1.09 -11.04 3.86
C PHE A 173 2.05 -9.96 3.34
N SER A 174 1.77 -8.72 3.69
CA SER A 174 2.58 -7.53 3.40
C SER A 174 2.35 -6.46 4.48
N LEU A 175 3.08 -5.37 4.44
CA LEU A 175 3.04 -4.27 5.40
C LEU A 175 2.81 -2.94 4.68
N GLY A 176 1.80 -2.18 5.12
CA GLY A 176 1.57 -0.82 4.64
C GLY A 176 2.33 0.20 5.50
N VAL A 177 3.37 0.83 4.95
CA VAL A 177 4.29 1.68 5.69
C VAL A 177 4.24 3.12 5.18
N GLY A 178 3.85 4.04 6.03
CA GLY A 178 3.74 5.47 5.73
C GLY A 178 4.90 6.29 6.28
N SER A 179 4.64 7.15 7.28
CA SER A 179 5.57 8.15 7.80
C SER A 179 6.87 7.59 8.40
N SER A 180 6.90 6.34 8.81
CA SER A 180 8.14 5.69 9.28
C SER A 180 9.09 5.31 8.14
N LEU A 181 8.58 5.21 6.90
CA LEU A 181 9.36 4.99 5.68
C LEU A 181 9.59 6.32 4.95
N ILE A 182 8.57 7.18 4.88
CA ILE A 182 8.58 8.41 4.10
C ILE A 182 8.53 9.59 5.07
N ASP A 183 9.73 10.06 5.48
CA ASP A 183 9.88 11.20 6.37
C ASP A 183 9.67 12.51 5.61
N PRO A 184 8.64 13.32 5.97
CA PRO A 184 8.35 14.58 5.28
C PRO A 184 9.51 15.60 5.33
N VAL A 185 10.34 15.55 6.36
CA VAL A 185 11.49 16.46 6.49
C VAL A 185 12.59 16.10 5.49
N LEU A 186 12.89 14.81 5.37
CA LEU A 186 13.86 14.33 4.37
C LEU A 186 13.38 14.60 2.95
N VAL A 187 12.09 14.37 2.70
CA VAL A 187 11.46 14.65 1.39
C VAL A 187 11.57 16.15 1.06
N LYS A 188 11.22 17.04 2.00
CA LYS A 188 11.31 18.48 1.82
C LYS A 188 12.76 18.94 1.52
N ASN A 189 13.73 18.30 2.15
CA ASN A 189 15.15 18.57 1.94
C ASN A 189 15.73 17.85 0.73
N ARG A 190 14.94 17.01 0.03
CA ARG A 190 15.36 16.13 -1.07
C ARG A 190 16.55 15.24 -0.71
N ASP A 191 16.61 14.77 0.54
CA ASP A 191 17.65 13.86 1.01
C ASP A 191 17.32 12.42 0.57
N TRP A 192 17.45 12.19 -0.73
CA TRP A 192 17.15 10.90 -1.36
C TRP A 192 18.08 9.79 -0.90
N ALA A 193 19.32 10.13 -0.55
CA ALA A 193 20.30 9.17 -0.03
C ALA A 193 19.78 8.58 1.31
N LYS A 194 19.35 9.44 2.22
CA LYS A 194 18.80 9.00 3.52
C LYS A 194 17.47 8.26 3.37
N MET A 195 16.60 8.69 2.43
CA MET A 195 15.38 7.97 2.08
C MET A 195 15.66 6.54 1.59
N THR A 196 16.71 6.38 0.76
CA THR A 196 17.15 5.06 0.27
C THR A 196 17.66 4.17 1.40
N GLU A 197 18.39 4.73 2.38
CA GLU A 197 18.85 4.00 3.57
C GLU A 197 17.68 3.48 4.39
N ILE A 198 16.68 4.34 4.71
CA ILE A 198 15.48 3.95 5.44
C ILE A 198 14.70 2.86 4.68
N ALA A 199 14.54 3.02 3.37
CA ALA A 199 13.87 2.00 2.55
C ALA A 199 14.58 0.64 2.61
N ARG A 200 15.92 0.64 2.65
CA ARG A 200 16.74 -0.58 2.78
C ARG A 200 16.54 -1.26 4.12
N GLU A 201 16.39 -0.51 5.21
CA GLU A 201 16.11 -1.07 6.54
C GLU A 201 14.78 -1.85 6.58
N PHE A 202 13.77 -1.41 5.82
CA PHE A 202 12.51 -2.13 5.70
C PHE A 202 12.56 -3.34 4.76
N SER A 203 13.49 -3.34 3.81
CA SER A 203 13.60 -4.38 2.76
C SER A 203 14.58 -5.51 3.14
N ALA A 204 15.34 -5.34 4.22
CA ALA A 204 16.27 -6.33 4.74
C ALA A 204 15.55 -7.43 5.53
#